data_5b7dcaa3baa57041c470e3b9a76efa05
#
_entry.id   5b7dcaa3baa57041c470e3b9a76efa05
#
_cell.length_a   1.000
_cell.length_b   1.000
_cell.length_c   1.000
_cell.angle_alpha   90.00
_cell.angle_beta   90.00
_cell.angle_gamma   90.00
#
_symmetry.space_group_name_H-M   'P 1'
#
loop_
_entity.id
_entity.type
_entity.pdbx_description
1 polymer ?
#
loop_
_entity_poly.entity_id
_entity_poly.type
_entity_poly.pdbx_seq_one_letter_code
_entity_poly.pdbx_strand_id
1 'polypeptide(L)'
;MISLMSDIRIATRNLRRNTKRTLVAVLTVSGGVVAFLLAGGFIDWILLNMREGTIHSQLGHIQIVRPSYFEKGIADPYRFLLPSNSQEQTTVSATPGLRTLSSRLAFSGLLSLNEGTVPFIGEGIDPELERPISSRINIISGHDLTDRKERAVLLGEGLAKSIGAMAGDTVVLLATASNGSATAVEVVVAGVFSTYSKEFDDNALRLPLDIARKLMRVDGATSWVVLLDDTDKTKSAVSFLSASLPSEQFEVVPWSKLADFYNKTAVLFSKQVEVVKLIIGLIVILTISNTQTMSVLERTTEIGTSLAIGLRNSVIMQIFLLEGVLIGVAGGVFGVALGYLLAALISAVGIPMPPPPGMAHGYTGEILVSLPLALDAIVLALTTTLLASLMPAWRASRMNIVDALRCNQ
;
A
#
# COMPACT_ATOMS: atom_id res chain seq x y z
N MET A 1 -20.46 33.98 21.73
CA MET A 1 -19.20 33.46 22.30
C MET A 1 -19.28 33.14 23.79
N ILE A 2 -19.85 34.03 24.65
CA ILE A 2 -19.93 33.80 26.11
C ILE A 2 -20.81 32.59 26.46
N SER A 3 -21.89 32.32 25.73
CA SER A 3 -22.77 31.17 25.90
C SER A 3 -22.05 29.81 25.64
N LEU A 4 -21.30 29.68 24.55
CA LEU A 4 -20.61 28.42 24.19
C LEU A 4 -19.54 28.04 25.22
N MET A 5 -18.79 29.01 25.77
CA MET A 5 -17.78 28.77 26.80
C MET A 5 -18.42 28.29 28.13
N SER A 6 -19.62 28.81 28.47
CA SER A 6 -20.36 28.37 29.65
C SER A 6 -20.87 26.92 29.46
N ASP A 7 -21.36 26.61 28.27
CA ASP A 7 -21.89 25.26 27.94
C ASP A 7 -20.78 24.19 27.95
N ILE A 8 -19.58 24.50 27.42
CA ILE A 8 -18.40 23.65 27.53
C ILE A 8 -18.00 23.41 28.99
N ARG A 9 -18.03 24.46 29.84
CA ARG A 9 -17.72 24.32 31.27
C ARG A 9 -18.73 23.42 31.98
N ILE A 10 -20.02 23.54 31.64
CA ILE A 10 -21.09 22.69 32.18
C ILE A 10 -20.88 21.25 31.72
N ALA A 11 -20.67 21.01 30.43
CA ALA A 11 -20.40 19.68 29.89
C ALA A 11 -19.19 19.01 30.55
N THR A 12 -18.08 19.73 30.70
CA THR A 12 -16.87 19.23 31.37
C THR A 12 -17.13 18.87 32.84
N ARG A 13 -17.91 19.70 33.57
CA ARG A 13 -18.28 19.43 34.96
C ARG A 13 -19.17 18.21 35.09
N ASN A 14 -20.08 18.00 34.15
CA ASN A 14 -20.94 16.83 34.10
C ASN A 14 -20.16 15.55 33.89
N LEU A 15 -19.20 15.54 32.95
CA LEU A 15 -18.31 14.40 32.71
C LEU A 15 -17.45 14.07 33.94
N ARG A 16 -16.95 15.10 34.66
CA ARG A 16 -16.18 14.90 35.89
C ARG A 16 -17.03 14.35 37.05
N ARG A 17 -18.31 14.67 37.13
CA ARG A 17 -19.19 14.16 38.20
C ARG A 17 -19.43 12.65 38.07
N ASN A 18 -19.46 12.12 36.84
CA ASN A 18 -19.69 10.69 36.55
C ASN A 18 -18.43 10.01 35.98
N THR A 19 -17.31 10.10 36.73
CA THR A 19 -15.98 9.66 36.28
C THR A 19 -15.92 8.23 35.78
N LYS A 20 -16.59 7.28 36.45
CA LYS A 20 -16.56 5.87 36.06
C LYS A 20 -17.14 5.65 34.64
N ARG A 21 -18.24 6.31 34.31
CA ARG A 21 -18.91 6.18 32.99
C ARG A 21 -18.15 6.94 31.92
N THR A 22 -17.69 8.14 32.23
CA THR A 22 -16.85 8.93 31.33
C THR A 22 -15.59 8.13 30.99
N LEU A 23 -14.96 7.48 31.97
CA LEU A 23 -13.82 6.63 31.76
C LEU A 23 -14.13 5.45 30.81
N VAL A 24 -15.24 4.73 31.05
CA VAL A 24 -15.68 3.64 30.16
C VAL A 24 -15.94 4.14 28.74
N ALA A 25 -16.63 5.29 28.61
CA ALA A 25 -16.89 5.89 27.30
C ALA A 25 -15.58 6.28 26.58
N VAL A 26 -14.66 6.95 27.27
CA VAL A 26 -13.33 7.33 26.72
C VAL A 26 -12.52 6.08 26.34
N LEU A 27 -12.49 5.05 27.21
CA LEU A 27 -11.80 3.80 26.91
C LEU A 27 -12.40 3.05 25.72
N THR A 28 -13.72 3.07 25.55
CA THR A 28 -14.38 2.45 24.39
C THR A 28 -13.97 3.16 23.09
N VAL A 29 -14.02 4.50 23.07
CA VAL A 29 -13.60 5.29 21.91
C VAL A 29 -12.11 5.07 21.64
N SER A 30 -11.27 5.12 22.67
CA SER A 30 -9.84 4.89 22.56
C SER A 30 -9.53 3.48 22.04
N GLY A 31 -10.20 2.47 22.54
CA GLY A 31 -10.07 1.08 22.05
C GLY A 31 -10.42 0.95 20.57
N GLY A 32 -11.50 1.61 20.14
CA GLY A 32 -11.88 1.67 18.72
C GLY A 32 -10.81 2.36 17.85
N VAL A 33 -10.29 3.51 18.33
CA VAL A 33 -9.20 4.24 17.66
C VAL A 33 -7.94 3.40 17.58
N VAL A 34 -7.54 2.73 18.67
CA VAL A 34 -6.39 1.82 18.69
C VAL A 34 -6.57 0.68 17.68
N ALA A 35 -7.73 0.01 17.71
CA ALA A 35 -8.00 -1.08 16.78
C ALA A 35 -7.92 -0.61 15.31
N PHE A 36 -8.47 0.57 15.00
CA PHE A 36 -8.41 1.16 13.67
C PHE A 36 -6.96 1.50 13.26
N LEU A 37 -6.16 2.10 14.16
CA LEU A 37 -4.78 2.46 13.88
C LEU A 37 -3.89 1.22 13.67
N LEU A 38 -4.08 0.17 14.47
CA LEU A 38 -3.29 -1.05 14.32
C LEU A 38 -3.65 -1.78 13.02
N ALA A 39 -4.94 -1.93 12.72
CA ALA A 39 -5.38 -2.59 11.50
C ALA A 39 -5.03 -1.77 10.23
N GLY A 40 -5.33 -0.48 10.23
CA GLY A 40 -5.01 0.42 9.11
C GLY A 40 -3.51 0.57 8.90
N GLY A 41 -2.75 0.77 9.99
CA GLY A 41 -1.29 0.92 9.92
C GLY A 41 -0.57 -0.35 9.44
N PHE A 42 -1.09 -1.53 9.77
CA PHE A 42 -0.59 -2.79 9.22
C PHE A 42 -0.84 -2.90 7.71
N ILE A 43 -2.03 -2.53 7.26
CA ILE A 43 -2.38 -2.54 5.83
C ILE A 43 -1.56 -1.49 5.06
N ASP A 44 -1.40 -0.27 5.60
CA ASP A 44 -0.56 0.77 4.99
C ASP A 44 0.89 0.28 4.83
N TRP A 45 1.42 -0.42 5.84
CA TRP A 45 2.75 -1.01 5.78
C TRP A 45 2.87 -2.09 4.69
N ILE A 46 1.88 -3.00 4.59
CA ILE A 46 1.86 -4.03 3.53
C ILE A 46 1.86 -3.37 2.15
N LEU A 47 0.96 -2.41 1.92
CA LEU A 47 0.84 -1.75 0.62
C LEU A 47 2.10 -0.96 0.25
N LEU A 48 2.73 -0.30 1.23
CA LEU A 48 4.00 0.40 1.03
C LEU A 48 5.10 -0.59 0.60
N ASN A 49 5.25 -1.70 1.33
CA ASN A 49 6.27 -2.70 1.02
C ASN A 49 6.02 -3.41 -0.31
N MET A 50 4.77 -3.72 -0.64
CA MET A 50 4.42 -4.27 -1.95
C MET A 50 4.74 -3.28 -3.08
N ARG A 51 4.43 -1.99 -2.90
CA ARG A 51 4.74 -0.94 -3.86
C ARG A 51 6.24 -0.86 -4.12
N GLU A 52 7.01 -0.66 -3.07
CA GLU A 52 8.46 -0.54 -3.16
C GLU A 52 9.12 -1.86 -3.63
N GLY A 53 8.56 -2.99 -3.21
CA GLY A 53 8.98 -4.31 -3.70
C GLY A 53 8.78 -4.45 -5.21
N THR A 54 7.60 -4.09 -5.73
CA THR A 54 7.28 -4.17 -7.16
C THR A 54 8.16 -3.22 -7.99
N ILE A 55 8.38 -1.99 -7.50
CA ILE A 55 9.24 -1.00 -8.16
C ILE A 55 10.69 -1.47 -8.18
N HIS A 56 11.21 -1.91 -7.04
CA HIS A 56 12.61 -2.24 -6.82
C HIS A 56 12.97 -3.72 -7.04
N SER A 57 12.11 -4.49 -7.68
CA SER A 57 12.43 -5.86 -8.14
C SER A 57 12.22 -6.05 -9.63
N GLN A 58 11.24 -5.34 -10.22
CA GLN A 58 10.83 -5.63 -11.59
C GLN A 58 10.53 -4.38 -12.43
N LEU A 59 9.63 -3.48 -11.98
CA LEU A 59 9.03 -2.49 -12.88
C LEU A 59 9.83 -1.20 -13.02
N GLY A 60 10.65 -0.82 -12.02
CA GLY A 60 11.13 0.56 -11.91
C GLY A 60 9.97 1.53 -11.64
N HIS A 61 10.22 2.84 -11.66
CA HIS A 61 9.18 3.85 -11.48
C HIS A 61 8.42 4.14 -12.78
N ILE A 62 9.13 4.12 -13.92
CA ILE A 62 8.58 4.43 -15.24
C ILE A 62 9.24 3.50 -16.26
N GLN A 63 8.44 2.99 -17.19
CA GLN A 63 8.96 2.30 -18.37
C GLN A 63 8.64 3.13 -19.62
N ILE A 64 9.64 3.31 -20.47
CA ILE A 64 9.48 3.95 -21.76
C ILE A 64 9.55 2.85 -22.80
N VAL A 65 8.53 2.76 -23.64
CA VAL A 65 8.36 1.71 -24.64
C VAL A 65 7.88 2.32 -25.97
N ARG A 66 7.82 1.52 -27.02
CA ARG A 66 7.08 1.91 -28.23
C ARG A 66 5.57 1.89 -27.97
N PRO A 67 4.78 2.79 -28.59
CA PRO A 67 3.34 2.82 -28.42
C PRO A 67 2.69 1.47 -28.68
N SER A 68 1.73 1.08 -27.81
CA SER A 68 1.03 -0.20 -27.84
C SER A 68 1.91 -1.44 -27.60
N TYR A 69 3.12 -1.30 -27.06
CA TYR A 69 3.99 -2.45 -26.77
C TYR A 69 3.33 -3.42 -25.80
N PHE A 70 2.75 -2.94 -24.70
CA PHE A 70 2.10 -3.80 -23.71
C PHE A 70 0.82 -4.46 -24.19
N GLU A 71 0.19 -3.94 -25.25
CA GLU A 71 -1.03 -4.53 -25.85
C GLU A 71 -0.72 -5.55 -26.94
N LYS A 72 0.28 -5.26 -27.77
CA LYS A 72 0.56 -6.02 -29.00
C LYS A 72 2.00 -6.55 -29.09
N GLY A 73 2.93 -5.93 -28.37
CA GLY A 73 4.36 -6.20 -28.49
C GLY A 73 4.82 -7.47 -27.75
N ILE A 74 4.02 -8.00 -26.82
CA ILE A 74 4.39 -9.23 -26.07
C ILE A 74 4.54 -10.43 -27.01
N ALA A 75 3.73 -10.52 -28.07
CA ALA A 75 3.79 -11.60 -29.05
C ALA A 75 4.92 -11.43 -30.08
N ASP A 76 5.30 -10.19 -30.41
CA ASP A 76 6.38 -9.88 -31.36
C ASP A 76 7.15 -8.65 -30.88
N PRO A 77 8.02 -8.80 -29.83
CA PRO A 77 8.69 -7.68 -29.19
C PRO A 77 9.69 -6.97 -30.12
N TYR A 78 10.14 -7.62 -31.17
CA TYR A 78 11.20 -7.09 -32.03
C TYR A 78 10.72 -5.99 -33.00
N ARG A 79 9.43 -5.83 -33.20
CA ARG A 79 8.84 -4.68 -33.92
C ARG A 79 8.80 -3.41 -33.09
N PHE A 80 8.95 -3.54 -31.78
CA PHE A 80 8.82 -2.48 -30.80
C PHE A 80 10.16 -2.07 -30.18
N LEU A 81 11.27 -2.33 -30.86
CA LEU A 81 12.58 -1.99 -30.33
C LEU A 81 12.82 -0.49 -30.26
N LEU A 82 13.34 -0.06 -29.14
CA LEU A 82 13.88 1.26 -28.90
C LEU A 82 15.35 1.28 -29.37
N PRO A 83 15.82 2.39 -29.95
CA PRO A 83 17.20 2.48 -30.42
C PRO A 83 18.20 2.54 -29.27
N SER A 84 19.37 1.97 -29.49
CA SER A 84 20.49 2.11 -28.57
C SER A 84 21.21 3.45 -28.78
N ASN A 85 21.63 4.11 -27.70
CA ASN A 85 22.43 5.35 -27.73
C ASN A 85 21.78 6.49 -28.54
N SER A 86 20.48 6.68 -28.44
CA SER A 86 19.77 7.74 -29.14
C SER A 86 19.77 9.06 -28.37
N GLN A 87 19.42 10.17 -29.07
CA GLN A 87 19.26 11.47 -28.44
C GLN A 87 18.14 11.46 -27.41
N GLU A 88 17.07 10.70 -27.67
CA GLU A 88 15.95 10.55 -26.75
C GLU A 88 16.35 9.83 -25.47
N GLN A 89 17.22 8.81 -25.55
CA GLN A 89 17.78 8.15 -24.37
C GLN A 89 18.59 9.14 -23.52
N THR A 90 19.35 10.04 -24.16
CA THR A 90 20.08 11.12 -23.46
C THR A 90 19.10 12.09 -22.78
N THR A 91 17.98 12.42 -23.44
CA THR A 91 16.91 13.25 -22.86
C THR A 91 16.30 12.58 -21.62
N VAL A 92 16.06 11.28 -21.68
CA VAL A 92 15.57 10.51 -20.51
C VAL A 92 16.60 10.53 -19.38
N SER A 93 17.90 10.44 -19.71
CA SER A 93 18.98 10.51 -18.70
C SER A 93 19.06 11.86 -17.99
N ALA A 94 18.48 12.92 -18.56
CA ALA A 94 18.40 14.25 -17.96
C ALA A 94 17.15 14.45 -17.06
N THR A 95 16.36 13.40 -16.81
CA THR A 95 15.16 13.49 -15.96
C THR A 95 15.53 13.92 -14.54
N PRO A 96 14.88 14.95 -13.97
CA PRO A 96 15.14 15.38 -12.59
C PRO A 96 14.87 14.27 -11.58
N GLY A 97 15.83 13.99 -10.69
CA GLY A 97 15.74 12.94 -9.68
C GLY A 97 15.91 11.53 -10.23
N LEU A 98 16.52 11.38 -11.41
CA LEU A 98 16.90 10.09 -11.97
C LEU A 98 18.01 9.45 -11.13
N ARG A 99 17.78 8.22 -10.68
CA ARG A 99 18.79 7.39 -10.02
C ARG A 99 19.52 6.48 -11.01
N THR A 100 18.78 5.81 -11.88
CA THR A 100 19.34 4.98 -12.95
C THR A 100 18.36 4.84 -14.11
N LEU A 101 18.95 4.57 -15.29
CA LEU A 101 18.23 4.26 -16.52
C LEU A 101 18.80 2.95 -17.07
N SER A 102 18.01 1.88 -17.06
CA SER A 102 18.39 0.56 -17.56
C SER A 102 17.64 0.22 -18.84
N SER A 103 18.36 -0.26 -19.84
CA SER A 103 17.75 -0.81 -21.06
C SER A 103 17.47 -2.29 -20.88
N ARG A 104 16.25 -2.73 -21.18
CA ARG A 104 15.86 -4.16 -21.12
C ARG A 104 15.45 -4.66 -22.48
N LEU A 105 15.79 -5.91 -22.76
CA LEU A 105 15.35 -6.65 -23.93
C LEU A 105 14.52 -7.84 -23.46
N ALA A 106 13.21 -7.79 -23.67
CA ALA A 106 12.32 -8.92 -23.41
C ALA A 106 12.42 -9.94 -24.57
N PHE A 107 12.48 -11.21 -24.23
CA PHE A 107 12.47 -12.32 -25.17
C PHE A 107 11.88 -13.56 -24.51
N SER A 108 11.57 -14.59 -25.28
CA SER A 108 11.04 -15.85 -24.76
C SER A 108 11.69 -17.02 -25.50
N GLY A 109 11.61 -18.18 -24.86
CA GLY A 109 12.21 -19.36 -25.44
C GLY A 109 12.00 -20.60 -24.58
N LEU A 110 12.88 -21.58 -24.77
CA LEU A 110 12.94 -22.83 -24.03
C LEU A 110 14.26 -22.95 -23.30
N LEU A 111 14.21 -23.20 -22.00
CA LEU A 111 15.33 -23.53 -21.14
C LEU A 111 15.49 -25.04 -21.09
N SER A 112 16.67 -25.54 -21.44
CA SER A 112 16.97 -26.98 -21.44
C SER A 112 18.10 -27.31 -20.48
N LEU A 113 17.88 -28.33 -19.66
CA LEU A 113 18.90 -28.91 -18.77
C LEU A 113 18.76 -30.43 -18.84
N ASN A 114 19.81 -31.13 -19.28
CA ASN A 114 19.79 -32.58 -19.51
C ASN A 114 18.62 -32.98 -20.46
N GLU A 115 17.68 -33.78 -19.99
CA GLU A 115 16.50 -34.22 -20.76
C GLU A 115 15.26 -33.30 -20.51
N GLY A 116 15.34 -32.38 -19.55
CA GLY A 116 14.25 -31.46 -19.22
C GLY A 116 14.26 -30.23 -20.14
N THR A 117 13.06 -29.77 -20.51
CA THR A 117 12.90 -28.51 -21.26
C THR A 117 11.63 -27.81 -20.78
N VAL A 118 11.74 -26.53 -20.42
CA VAL A 118 10.63 -25.69 -19.92
C VAL A 118 10.60 -24.35 -20.64
N PRO A 119 9.43 -23.75 -20.86
CA PRO A 119 9.33 -22.41 -21.42
C PRO A 119 9.79 -21.36 -20.40
N PHE A 120 10.35 -20.25 -20.90
CA PHE A 120 10.73 -19.12 -20.09
C PHE A 120 10.38 -17.77 -20.74
N ILE A 121 10.31 -16.76 -19.91
CA ILE A 121 10.29 -15.35 -20.29
C ILE A 121 11.62 -14.75 -19.81
N GLY A 122 12.44 -14.25 -20.76
CA GLY A 122 13.76 -13.73 -20.50
C GLY A 122 13.82 -12.21 -20.52
N GLU A 123 14.61 -11.64 -19.64
CA GLU A 123 15.00 -10.23 -19.63
C GLU A 123 16.51 -10.11 -19.86
N GLY A 124 16.91 -9.53 -21.00
CA GLY A 124 18.28 -9.06 -21.19
C GLY A 124 18.47 -7.75 -20.44
N ILE A 125 19.36 -7.71 -19.49
CA ILE A 125 19.58 -6.56 -18.59
C ILE A 125 21.03 -6.12 -18.58
N ASP A 126 21.26 -4.84 -18.24
CA ASP A 126 22.59 -4.33 -17.92
C ASP A 126 22.85 -4.50 -16.42
N PRO A 127 23.74 -5.41 -15.98
CA PRO A 127 23.91 -5.72 -14.58
C PRO A 127 24.23 -4.52 -13.69
N GLU A 128 25.02 -3.56 -14.18
CA GLU A 128 25.42 -2.39 -13.40
C GLU A 128 24.27 -1.38 -13.24
N LEU A 129 23.58 -1.08 -14.35
CA LEU A 129 22.46 -0.13 -14.35
C LEU A 129 21.19 -0.73 -13.73
N GLU A 130 21.05 -2.05 -13.77
CA GLU A 130 19.92 -2.77 -13.21
C GLU A 130 20.01 -2.96 -11.68
N ARG A 131 21.22 -2.99 -11.11
CA ARG A 131 21.44 -3.24 -9.67
C ARG A 131 20.60 -2.35 -8.74
N PRO A 132 20.44 -1.03 -8.94
CA PRO A 132 19.57 -0.21 -8.11
C PRO A 132 18.09 -0.57 -8.27
N ILE A 133 17.64 -0.98 -9.48
CA ILE A 133 16.27 -1.40 -9.76
C ILE A 133 15.97 -2.74 -9.10
N SER A 134 16.94 -3.64 -9.09
CA SER A 134 16.87 -4.99 -8.54
C SER A 134 17.24 -5.09 -7.06
N SER A 135 17.31 -3.98 -6.34
CA SER A 135 17.79 -3.92 -4.95
C SER A 135 16.92 -4.70 -3.95
N ARG A 136 15.69 -5.05 -4.30
CA ARG A 136 14.78 -5.88 -3.49
C ARG A 136 14.56 -7.29 -4.05
N ILE A 137 15.37 -7.72 -5.00
CA ILE A 137 15.45 -9.12 -5.41
C ILE A 137 16.24 -9.88 -4.36
N ASN A 138 15.74 -11.04 -3.95
CA ASN A 138 16.43 -11.92 -3.04
C ASN A 138 17.17 -13.01 -3.84
N ILE A 139 18.50 -13.07 -3.74
CA ILE A 139 19.29 -14.18 -4.29
C ILE A 139 19.27 -15.32 -3.29
N ILE A 140 18.59 -16.41 -3.65
CA ILE A 140 18.40 -17.59 -2.80
C ILE A 140 19.66 -18.48 -2.79
N SER A 141 20.30 -18.62 -3.97
CA SER A 141 21.52 -19.40 -4.13
C SER A 141 22.40 -18.80 -5.22
N GLY A 142 23.71 -18.99 -5.13
CA GLY A 142 24.67 -18.42 -6.08
C GLY A 142 24.93 -16.93 -5.86
N HIS A 143 25.12 -16.18 -6.94
CA HIS A 143 25.41 -14.75 -6.95
C HIS A 143 24.65 -14.03 -8.07
N ASP A 144 24.54 -12.71 -7.96
CA ASP A 144 23.94 -11.85 -8.99
C ASP A 144 24.86 -11.71 -10.21
N LEU A 145 24.31 -11.29 -11.36
CA LEU A 145 25.09 -10.98 -12.55
C LEU A 145 26.02 -9.80 -12.28
N THR A 146 27.28 -9.93 -12.69
CA THR A 146 28.32 -8.94 -12.41
C THR A 146 28.84 -8.21 -13.64
N ASP A 147 28.87 -8.88 -14.80
CA ASP A 147 29.43 -8.34 -16.03
C ASP A 147 28.46 -8.47 -17.22
N ARG A 148 28.46 -7.47 -18.10
CA ARG A 148 27.67 -7.46 -19.36
C ARG A 148 28.06 -8.56 -20.34
N LYS A 149 29.25 -9.10 -20.25
CA LYS A 149 29.82 -10.12 -21.16
C LYS A 149 29.82 -11.52 -20.56
N GLU A 150 29.41 -11.65 -19.30
CA GLU A 150 29.37 -12.92 -18.60
C GLU A 150 28.37 -13.86 -19.27
N ARG A 151 28.80 -15.08 -19.59
CA ARG A 151 27.87 -16.13 -20.10
C ARG A 151 27.17 -16.82 -18.92
N ALA A 152 26.41 -16.03 -18.18
CA ALA A 152 25.71 -16.47 -17.01
C ALA A 152 24.24 -16.06 -17.08
N VAL A 153 23.40 -16.78 -16.35
CA VAL A 153 21.96 -16.56 -16.27
C VAL A 153 21.49 -16.60 -14.82
N LEU A 154 20.56 -15.73 -14.45
CA LEU A 154 19.79 -15.83 -13.22
C LEU A 154 18.46 -16.48 -13.54
N LEU A 155 18.07 -17.49 -12.76
CA LEU A 155 16.78 -18.17 -12.88
C LEU A 155 15.86 -17.77 -11.75
N GLY A 156 14.59 -17.54 -12.04
CA GLY A 156 13.56 -17.40 -11.01
C GLY A 156 13.42 -18.71 -10.24
N GLU A 157 13.07 -18.64 -8.96
CA GLU A 157 13.01 -19.79 -8.05
C GLU A 157 12.09 -20.91 -8.59
N GLY A 158 10.90 -20.55 -9.10
CA GLY A 158 9.97 -21.53 -9.64
C GLY A 158 10.47 -22.14 -10.95
N LEU A 159 11.08 -21.34 -11.83
CA LEU A 159 11.68 -21.83 -13.07
C LEU A 159 12.85 -22.79 -12.78
N ALA A 160 13.73 -22.43 -11.86
CA ALA A 160 14.84 -23.29 -11.43
C ALA A 160 14.35 -24.63 -10.84
N LYS A 161 13.32 -24.58 -9.96
CA LYS A 161 12.69 -25.77 -9.39
C LYS A 161 12.04 -26.67 -10.45
N SER A 162 11.38 -26.07 -11.44
CA SER A 162 10.65 -26.83 -12.48
C SER A 162 11.56 -27.68 -13.36
N ILE A 163 12.80 -27.24 -13.59
CA ILE A 163 13.78 -27.97 -14.40
C ILE A 163 14.85 -28.66 -13.54
N GLY A 164 14.87 -28.44 -12.24
CA GLY A 164 15.87 -28.98 -11.30
C GLY A 164 17.25 -28.34 -11.43
N ALA A 165 17.33 -27.09 -11.88
CA ALA A 165 18.59 -26.37 -12.04
C ALA A 165 19.10 -25.76 -10.73
N MET A 166 20.40 -25.81 -10.51
CA MET A 166 21.11 -25.22 -9.37
C MET A 166 22.18 -24.22 -9.86
N ALA A 167 22.61 -23.34 -8.96
CA ALA A 167 23.74 -22.46 -9.23
C ALA A 167 25.00 -23.28 -9.57
N GLY A 168 25.66 -22.94 -10.69
CA GLY A 168 26.81 -23.66 -11.24
C GLY A 168 26.45 -24.62 -12.38
N ASP A 169 25.19 -24.98 -12.59
CA ASP A 169 24.79 -25.82 -13.69
C ASP A 169 24.92 -25.09 -15.03
N THR A 170 25.22 -25.84 -16.09
CA THR A 170 25.25 -25.35 -17.46
C THR A 170 23.91 -25.66 -18.13
N VAL A 171 23.25 -24.63 -18.62
CA VAL A 171 21.93 -24.73 -19.28
C VAL A 171 21.98 -24.19 -20.70
N VAL A 172 21.07 -24.66 -21.55
CA VAL A 172 20.94 -24.18 -22.93
C VAL A 172 19.66 -23.38 -23.07
N LEU A 173 19.81 -22.13 -23.53
CA LEU A 173 18.68 -21.29 -23.90
C LEU A 173 18.43 -21.43 -25.41
N LEU A 174 17.24 -21.87 -25.76
CA LEU A 174 16.77 -22.00 -27.12
C LEU A 174 15.74 -20.91 -27.40
N ALA A 175 15.94 -20.12 -28.43
CA ALA A 175 15.03 -19.04 -28.78
C ALA A 175 14.87 -18.90 -30.29
N THR A 176 13.80 -18.21 -30.71
CA THR A 176 13.63 -17.81 -32.11
C THR A 176 14.08 -16.37 -32.26
N ALA A 177 15.15 -16.15 -33.04
CA ALA A 177 15.66 -14.82 -33.31
C ALA A 177 14.67 -13.97 -34.12
N SER A 178 14.90 -12.65 -34.16
CA SER A 178 14.05 -11.68 -34.86
C SER A 178 13.84 -11.97 -36.35
N ASN A 179 14.79 -12.69 -36.99
CA ASN A 179 14.72 -13.13 -38.38
C ASN A 179 14.03 -14.48 -38.58
N GLY A 180 13.41 -15.06 -37.52
CA GLY A 180 12.74 -16.35 -37.56
C GLY A 180 13.68 -17.58 -37.44
N SER A 181 15.02 -17.41 -37.35
CA SER A 181 15.94 -18.52 -37.20
C SER A 181 16.00 -19.02 -35.75
N ALA A 182 16.07 -20.32 -35.56
CA ALA A 182 16.37 -20.91 -34.27
C ALA A 182 17.79 -20.55 -33.85
N THR A 183 17.94 -20.14 -32.61
CA THR A 183 19.22 -19.80 -31.99
C THR A 183 19.36 -20.47 -30.65
N ALA A 184 20.59 -20.74 -30.25
CA ALA A 184 20.89 -21.36 -28.96
C ALA A 184 22.10 -20.67 -28.33
N VAL A 185 22.11 -20.60 -27.01
CA VAL A 185 23.28 -20.17 -26.23
C VAL A 185 23.41 -21.05 -25.01
N GLU A 186 24.62 -21.50 -24.74
CA GLU A 186 24.98 -22.19 -23.52
C GLU A 186 25.46 -21.18 -22.49
N VAL A 187 24.90 -21.24 -21.29
CA VAL A 187 25.18 -20.30 -20.17
C VAL A 187 25.22 -21.05 -18.85
N VAL A 188 25.95 -20.51 -17.90
CA VAL A 188 26.05 -21.04 -16.54
C VAL A 188 25.00 -20.37 -15.65
N VAL A 189 24.32 -21.11 -14.82
CA VAL A 189 23.41 -20.57 -13.80
C VAL A 189 24.24 -19.87 -12.72
N ALA A 190 24.32 -18.53 -12.74
CA ALA A 190 25.01 -17.74 -11.74
C ALA A 190 24.29 -17.80 -10.38
N GLY A 191 22.98 -17.80 -10.40
CA GLY A 191 22.19 -17.88 -9.19
C GLY A 191 20.70 -18.05 -9.46
N VAL A 192 19.98 -18.25 -8.37
CA VAL A 192 18.52 -18.35 -8.34
C VAL A 192 17.98 -17.18 -7.54
N PHE A 193 17.01 -16.46 -8.11
CA PHE A 193 16.40 -15.30 -7.48
C PHE A 193 14.93 -15.49 -7.17
N SER A 194 14.42 -14.71 -6.24
CA SER A 194 13.01 -14.58 -5.92
C SER A 194 12.62 -13.12 -5.82
N THR A 195 11.42 -12.80 -6.31
CA THR A 195 10.81 -11.47 -6.27
C THR A 195 9.54 -11.47 -5.42
N TYR A 196 8.81 -10.36 -5.43
CA TYR A 196 7.48 -10.27 -4.82
C TYR A 196 6.38 -10.98 -5.64
N SER A 197 6.65 -11.38 -6.88
CA SER A 197 5.71 -12.04 -7.76
C SER A 197 6.13 -13.49 -8.06
N LYS A 198 5.45 -14.43 -7.42
CA LYS A 198 5.67 -15.86 -7.67
C LYS A 198 5.41 -16.22 -9.14
N GLU A 199 4.38 -15.62 -9.78
CA GLU A 199 4.05 -15.86 -11.19
C GLU A 199 5.20 -15.46 -12.12
N PHE A 200 5.90 -14.35 -11.79
CA PHE A 200 7.10 -13.95 -12.50
C PHE A 200 8.25 -14.95 -12.25
N ASP A 201 8.51 -15.31 -10.99
CA ASP A 201 9.59 -16.21 -10.60
C ASP A 201 9.44 -17.62 -11.18
N ASP A 202 8.19 -18.06 -11.47
CA ASP A 202 7.91 -19.38 -12.04
C ASP A 202 8.35 -19.49 -13.51
N ASN A 203 8.53 -18.35 -14.22
CA ASN A 203 8.82 -18.34 -15.65
C ASN A 203 10.01 -17.45 -16.04
N ALA A 204 10.49 -16.59 -15.14
CA ALA A 204 11.47 -15.56 -15.49
C ALA A 204 12.91 -16.05 -15.45
N LEU A 205 13.70 -15.55 -16.38
CA LEU A 205 15.17 -15.57 -16.29
C LEU A 205 15.77 -14.21 -16.67
N ARG A 206 16.95 -13.92 -16.17
CA ARG A 206 17.71 -12.73 -16.51
C ARG A 206 19.06 -13.08 -17.09
N LEU A 207 19.42 -12.38 -18.15
CA LEU A 207 20.62 -12.60 -18.93
C LEU A 207 21.31 -11.24 -19.18
N PRO A 208 22.63 -11.14 -19.25
CA PRO A 208 23.28 -9.92 -19.68
C PRO A 208 22.79 -9.44 -21.05
N LEU A 209 22.51 -8.14 -21.17
CA LEU A 209 21.89 -7.54 -22.36
C LEU A 209 22.63 -7.85 -23.67
N ASP A 210 23.97 -7.84 -23.63
CA ASP A 210 24.77 -8.12 -24.81
C ASP A 210 24.63 -9.58 -25.29
N ILE A 211 24.45 -10.52 -24.36
CA ILE A 211 24.21 -11.93 -24.68
C ILE A 211 22.80 -12.11 -25.24
N ALA A 212 21.82 -11.46 -24.61
CA ALA A 212 20.41 -11.49 -25.09
C ALA A 212 20.31 -10.91 -26.51
N ARG A 213 20.95 -9.78 -26.79
CA ARG A 213 21.00 -9.17 -28.14
C ARG A 213 21.61 -10.11 -29.18
N LYS A 214 22.72 -10.78 -28.84
CA LYS A 214 23.36 -11.78 -29.73
C LYS A 214 22.44 -12.96 -29.97
N LEU A 215 21.79 -13.49 -28.93
CA LEU A 215 20.86 -14.60 -29.03
C LEU A 215 19.69 -14.25 -29.95
N MET A 216 19.11 -13.05 -29.78
CA MET A 216 17.94 -12.61 -30.54
C MET A 216 18.29 -11.94 -31.87
N ARG A 217 19.57 -11.69 -32.16
CA ARG A 217 20.08 -10.99 -33.36
C ARG A 217 19.44 -9.64 -33.57
N VAL A 218 19.36 -8.85 -32.51
CA VAL A 218 18.82 -7.49 -32.52
C VAL A 218 19.79 -6.50 -31.90
N ASP A 219 19.67 -5.22 -32.29
CA ASP A 219 20.38 -4.11 -31.68
C ASP A 219 19.35 -3.09 -31.18
N GLY A 220 19.09 -3.12 -29.88
CA GLY A 220 18.07 -2.29 -29.29
C GLY A 220 17.62 -2.82 -27.91
N ALA A 221 16.52 -2.27 -27.44
CA ALA A 221 15.86 -2.66 -26.20
C ALA A 221 14.34 -2.62 -26.40
N THR A 222 13.60 -3.45 -25.67
CA THR A 222 12.12 -3.40 -25.70
C THR A 222 11.58 -2.33 -24.79
N SER A 223 12.33 -1.99 -23.73
CA SER A 223 11.96 -0.93 -22.80
C SER A 223 13.19 -0.24 -22.20
N TRP A 224 13.02 1.02 -21.85
CA TRP A 224 13.95 1.76 -20.97
C TRP A 224 13.27 1.91 -19.60
N VAL A 225 13.89 1.38 -18.57
CA VAL A 225 13.40 1.39 -17.21
C VAL A 225 14.06 2.52 -16.43
N VAL A 226 13.26 3.43 -15.94
CA VAL A 226 13.67 4.61 -15.16
C VAL A 226 13.43 4.35 -13.69
N LEU A 227 14.45 4.46 -12.88
CA LEU A 227 14.35 4.51 -11.43
C LEU A 227 14.63 5.94 -10.95
N LEU A 228 13.76 6.46 -10.12
CA LEU A 228 13.90 7.76 -9.47
C LEU A 228 14.40 7.60 -8.03
N ASP A 229 14.89 8.67 -7.45
CA ASP A 229 15.29 8.70 -6.03
C ASP A 229 14.08 8.61 -5.08
N ASP A 230 12.90 9.03 -5.54
CA ASP A 230 11.68 9.12 -4.74
C ASP A 230 10.46 8.71 -5.57
N THR A 231 9.68 7.77 -5.03
CA THR A 231 8.46 7.25 -5.66
C THR A 231 7.39 8.34 -5.84
N ASP A 232 7.31 9.30 -4.92
CA ASP A 232 6.31 10.37 -4.99
C ASP A 232 6.56 11.34 -6.15
N LYS A 233 7.78 11.39 -6.69
CA LYS A 233 8.13 12.17 -7.88
C LYS A 233 7.73 11.52 -9.19
N THR A 234 7.20 10.30 -9.19
CA THR A 234 6.83 9.56 -10.41
C THR A 234 5.89 10.38 -11.31
N LYS A 235 4.87 11.03 -10.75
CA LYS A 235 3.91 11.82 -11.54
C LYS A 235 4.57 13.00 -12.26
N SER A 236 5.44 13.74 -11.60
CA SER A 236 6.15 14.88 -12.19
C SER A 236 7.13 14.42 -13.26
N ALA A 237 7.84 13.31 -13.04
CA ALA A 237 8.74 12.72 -14.01
C ALA A 237 8.01 12.20 -15.26
N VAL A 238 6.84 11.56 -15.10
CA VAL A 238 5.98 11.16 -16.23
C VAL A 238 5.56 12.37 -17.06
N SER A 239 5.14 13.47 -16.41
CA SER A 239 4.75 14.70 -17.12
C SER A 239 5.91 15.30 -17.89
N PHE A 240 7.12 15.34 -17.28
CA PHE A 240 8.34 15.82 -17.92
C PHE A 240 8.71 14.97 -19.14
N LEU A 241 8.75 13.64 -19.00
CA LEU A 241 9.11 12.71 -20.07
C LEU A 241 8.08 12.72 -21.20
N SER A 242 6.78 12.76 -20.88
CA SER A 242 5.73 12.83 -21.89
C SER A 242 5.73 14.15 -22.70
N ALA A 243 6.24 15.24 -22.12
CA ALA A 243 6.43 16.51 -22.83
C ALA A 243 7.71 16.56 -23.66
N SER A 244 8.75 15.78 -23.25
CA SER A 244 10.08 15.81 -23.86
C SER A 244 10.27 14.77 -24.98
N LEU A 245 9.44 13.72 -24.99
CA LEU A 245 9.55 12.63 -25.97
C LEU A 245 8.41 12.71 -27.01
N PRO A 246 8.68 12.41 -28.29
CA PRO A 246 7.64 12.33 -29.32
C PRO A 246 6.62 11.21 -29.02
N SER A 247 5.37 11.56 -28.75
CA SER A 247 4.32 10.61 -28.37
C SER A 247 3.97 9.57 -29.47
N GLU A 248 4.30 9.86 -30.74
CA GLU A 248 4.12 8.93 -31.86
C GLU A 248 5.14 7.77 -31.83
N GLN A 249 6.27 7.96 -31.13
CA GLN A 249 7.38 7.01 -31.10
C GLN A 249 7.62 6.42 -29.73
N PHE A 250 7.22 7.10 -28.66
CA PHE A 250 7.48 6.69 -27.28
C PHE A 250 6.23 6.80 -26.43
N GLU A 251 5.98 5.77 -25.65
CA GLU A 251 4.93 5.72 -24.63
C GLU A 251 5.60 5.68 -23.26
N VAL A 252 5.22 6.61 -22.37
CA VAL A 252 5.72 6.73 -21.01
C VAL A 252 4.71 6.09 -20.06
N VAL A 253 5.06 4.94 -19.50
CA VAL A 253 4.14 4.13 -18.70
C VAL A 253 4.64 4.09 -17.25
N PRO A 254 3.90 4.67 -16.28
CA PRO A 254 4.26 4.58 -14.87
C PRO A 254 4.02 3.17 -14.32
N TRP A 255 4.80 2.79 -13.31
CA TRP A 255 4.68 1.50 -12.62
C TRP A 255 3.25 1.15 -12.20
N SER A 256 2.47 2.17 -11.77
CA SER A 256 1.09 2.00 -11.31
C SER A 256 0.13 1.48 -12.39
N LYS A 257 0.44 1.67 -13.68
CA LYS A 257 -0.34 1.07 -14.78
C LYS A 257 0.04 -0.38 -15.04
N LEU A 258 1.27 -0.77 -14.72
CA LEU A 258 1.81 -2.11 -14.98
C LEU A 258 1.63 -3.08 -13.80
N ALA A 259 1.43 -2.56 -12.61
CA ALA A 259 1.37 -3.30 -11.35
C ALA A 259 -0.05 -3.86 -11.09
N ASP A 260 -0.58 -4.70 -11.95
CA ASP A 260 -1.94 -5.24 -11.84
C ASP A 260 -2.21 -5.97 -10.51
N PHE A 261 -1.28 -6.79 -10.07
CA PHE A 261 -1.39 -7.50 -8.79
C PHE A 261 -1.46 -6.54 -7.61
N TYR A 262 -0.57 -5.53 -7.59
CA TYR A 262 -0.59 -4.48 -6.56
C TYR A 262 -1.92 -3.73 -6.56
N ASN A 263 -2.39 -3.30 -7.73
CA ASN A 263 -3.63 -2.53 -7.86
C ASN A 263 -4.85 -3.30 -7.36
N LYS A 264 -4.99 -4.58 -7.74
CA LYS A 264 -6.08 -5.46 -7.27
C LYS A 264 -6.01 -5.67 -5.76
N THR A 265 -4.81 -5.91 -5.24
CA THR A 265 -4.58 -6.10 -3.79
C THR A 265 -4.84 -4.83 -3.00
N ALA A 266 -4.42 -3.67 -3.50
CA ALA A 266 -4.67 -2.38 -2.85
C ALA A 266 -6.17 -2.06 -2.75
N VAL A 267 -6.94 -2.32 -3.81
CA VAL A 267 -8.41 -2.19 -3.79
C VAL A 267 -9.04 -3.12 -2.75
N LEU A 268 -8.59 -4.38 -2.69
CA LEU A 268 -9.11 -5.35 -1.72
C LEU A 268 -8.85 -4.89 -0.28
N PHE A 269 -7.62 -4.50 0.04
CA PHE A 269 -7.25 -4.05 1.38
C PHE A 269 -7.94 -2.72 1.76
N SER A 270 -8.09 -1.79 0.83
CA SER A 270 -8.85 -0.56 1.08
C SER A 270 -10.29 -0.86 1.46
N LYS A 271 -10.94 -1.83 0.80
CA LYS A 271 -12.29 -2.28 1.17
C LYS A 271 -12.34 -2.94 2.54
N GLN A 272 -11.32 -3.72 2.90
CA GLN A 272 -11.24 -4.31 4.26
C GLN A 272 -11.13 -3.21 5.33
N VAL A 273 -10.32 -2.18 5.12
CA VAL A 273 -10.22 -1.03 6.04
C VAL A 273 -11.57 -0.30 6.18
N GLU A 274 -12.29 -0.09 5.06
CA GLU A 274 -13.64 0.51 5.09
C GLU A 274 -14.61 -0.30 5.95
N VAL A 275 -14.62 -1.63 5.81
CA VAL A 275 -15.47 -2.53 6.61
C VAL A 275 -15.09 -2.48 8.09
N VAL A 276 -13.80 -2.54 8.41
CA VAL A 276 -13.31 -2.42 9.80
C VAL A 276 -13.73 -1.08 10.41
N LYS A 277 -13.56 0.03 9.65
CA LYS A 277 -13.99 1.38 10.05
C LYS A 277 -15.49 1.44 10.36
N LEU A 278 -16.32 0.81 9.54
CA LEU A 278 -17.76 0.73 9.74
C LEU A 278 -18.12 -0.06 11.00
N ILE A 279 -17.50 -1.23 11.21
CA ILE A 279 -17.77 -2.08 12.39
C ILE A 279 -17.39 -1.35 13.68
N ILE A 280 -16.19 -0.76 13.72
CA ILE A 280 -15.71 0.02 14.87
C ILE A 280 -16.65 1.21 15.13
N GLY A 281 -17.04 1.93 14.08
CA GLY A 281 -17.97 3.05 14.16
C GLY A 281 -19.32 2.62 14.77
N LEU A 282 -19.88 1.50 14.34
CA LEU A 282 -21.12 0.97 14.85
C LEU A 282 -21.02 0.60 16.34
N ILE A 283 -19.94 -0.10 16.73
CA ILE A 283 -19.70 -0.47 18.14
C ILE A 283 -19.61 0.78 19.03
N VAL A 284 -18.85 1.79 18.58
CA VAL A 284 -18.71 3.06 19.32
C VAL A 284 -20.07 3.76 19.43
N ILE A 285 -20.83 3.87 18.31
CA ILE A 285 -22.14 4.52 18.30
C ILE A 285 -23.09 3.83 19.29
N LEU A 286 -23.20 2.52 19.25
CA LEU A 286 -24.10 1.77 20.14
C LEU A 286 -23.69 1.94 21.61
N THR A 287 -22.40 1.81 21.92
CA THR A 287 -21.90 1.89 23.31
C THR A 287 -22.06 3.31 23.88
N ILE A 288 -21.69 4.34 23.12
CA ILE A 288 -21.79 5.73 23.55
C ILE A 288 -23.26 6.16 23.66
N SER A 289 -24.11 5.79 22.69
CA SER A 289 -25.55 6.07 22.74
C SER A 289 -26.23 5.44 23.98
N ASN A 290 -25.86 4.20 24.30
CA ASN A 290 -26.39 3.54 25.53
C ASN A 290 -25.90 4.26 26.80
N THR A 291 -24.59 4.58 26.86
CA THR A 291 -23.98 5.26 28.01
C THR A 291 -24.61 6.65 28.23
N GLN A 292 -24.83 7.42 27.17
CA GLN A 292 -25.44 8.73 27.24
C GLN A 292 -26.94 8.65 27.56
N THR A 293 -27.69 7.67 27.02
CA THR A 293 -29.09 7.45 27.35
C THR A 293 -29.26 7.19 28.87
N MET A 294 -28.39 6.38 29.44
CA MET A 294 -28.38 6.15 30.88
C MET A 294 -28.06 7.41 31.67
N SER A 295 -27.11 8.24 31.20
CA SER A 295 -26.81 9.55 31.79
C SER A 295 -28.02 10.50 31.75
N VAL A 296 -28.79 10.48 30.67
CA VAL A 296 -30.06 11.28 30.59
C VAL A 296 -31.09 10.82 31.61
N LEU A 297 -31.28 9.49 31.74
CA LEU A 297 -32.25 8.94 32.70
C LEU A 297 -31.91 9.28 34.15
N GLU A 298 -30.66 9.20 34.56
CA GLU A 298 -30.23 9.55 35.92
C GLU A 298 -30.33 11.06 36.24
N ARG A 299 -30.28 11.91 35.19
CA ARG A 299 -30.35 13.36 35.34
C ARG A 299 -31.70 13.92 34.94
N THR A 300 -32.75 13.07 34.86
CA THR A 300 -34.11 13.44 34.45
C THR A 300 -34.63 14.61 35.27
N THR A 301 -34.50 14.57 36.60
CA THR A 301 -34.96 15.63 37.50
C THR A 301 -34.19 16.96 37.34
N GLU A 302 -32.89 16.89 37.12
CA GLU A 302 -32.04 18.09 36.86
C GLU A 302 -32.44 18.74 35.52
N ILE A 303 -32.70 17.93 34.50
CA ILE A 303 -33.11 18.40 33.16
C ILE A 303 -34.51 19.01 33.27
N GLY A 304 -35.44 18.33 33.94
CA GLY A 304 -36.80 18.81 34.18
C GLY A 304 -36.85 20.14 34.93
N THR A 305 -36.06 20.30 36.00
CA THR A 305 -35.90 21.55 36.74
C THR A 305 -35.33 22.66 35.86
N SER A 306 -34.33 22.36 35.06
CA SER A 306 -33.72 23.34 34.13
C SER A 306 -34.74 23.84 33.09
N LEU A 307 -35.55 22.95 32.55
CA LEU A 307 -36.62 23.30 31.61
C LEU A 307 -37.74 24.13 32.32
N ALA A 308 -38.08 23.79 33.56
CA ALA A 308 -39.08 24.53 34.35
C ALA A 308 -38.65 25.98 34.67
N ILE A 309 -37.36 26.21 34.85
CA ILE A 309 -36.77 27.56 35.04
C ILE A 309 -36.66 28.35 33.71
N GLY A 310 -36.97 27.74 32.57
CA GLY A 310 -37.01 28.41 31.27
C GLY A 310 -35.80 28.20 30.36
N LEU A 311 -34.94 27.19 30.61
CA LEU A 311 -33.89 26.83 29.69
C LEU A 311 -34.52 26.34 28.36
N ARG A 312 -33.92 26.80 27.22
CA ARG A 312 -34.40 26.36 25.91
C ARG A 312 -33.95 24.93 25.62
N ASN A 313 -34.82 24.15 24.98
CA ASN A 313 -34.56 22.76 24.58
C ASN A 313 -33.29 22.62 23.77
N SER A 314 -32.96 23.62 22.91
CA SER A 314 -31.74 23.66 22.12
C SER A 314 -30.44 23.71 22.96
N VAL A 315 -30.49 24.38 24.12
CA VAL A 315 -29.32 24.46 25.01
C VAL A 315 -29.06 23.10 25.67
N ILE A 316 -30.09 22.38 26.08
CA ILE A 316 -29.96 21.03 26.62
C ILE A 316 -29.37 20.10 25.57
N MET A 317 -29.91 20.14 24.35
CA MET A 317 -29.38 19.37 23.22
C MET A 317 -27.87 19.69 22.97
N GLN A 318 -27.49 20.98 22.97
CA GLN A 318 -26.11 21.40 22.79
C GLN A 318 -25.18 20.86 23.88
N ILE A 319 -25.60 20.86 25.15
CA ILE A 319 -24.79 20.35 26.27
C ILE A 319 -24.48 18.85 26.07
N PHE A 320 -25.48 18.03 25.72
CA PHE A 320 -25.26 16.61 25.48
C PHE A 320 -24.41 16.32 24.23
N LEU A 321 -24.56 17.10 23.16
CA LEU A 321 -23.68 17.02 21.98
C LEU A 321 -22.25 17.40 22.32
N LEU A 322 -22.05 18.46 23.15
CA LEU A 322 -20.73 18.85 23.63
C LEU A 322 -20.10 17.77 24.53
N GLU A 323 -20.88 17.10 25.39
CA GLU A 323 -20.40 15.95 26.15
C GLU A 323 -19.88 14.85 25.21
N GLY A 324 -20.61 14.55 24.13
CA GLY A 324 -20.16 13.59 23.10
C GLY A 324 -18.89 13.99 22.38
N VAL A 325 -18.78 15.27 21.99
CA VAL A 325 -17.56 15.82 21.35
C VAL A 325 -16.37 15.73 22.30
N LEU A 326 -16.55 16.09 23.58
CA LEU A 326 -15.47 16.02 24.58
C LEU A 326 -15.00 14.58 24.80
N ILE A 327 -15.92 13.60 24.84
CA ILE A 327 -15.58 12.17 24.91
C ILE A 327 -14.82 11.76 23.63
N GLY A 328 -15.26 12.20 22.45
CA GLY A 328 -14.62 11.92 21.17
C GLY A 328 -13.19 12.50 21.09
N VAL A 329 -12.99 13.75 21.53
CA VAL A 329 -11.65 14.38 21.58
C VAL A 329 -10.76 13.64 22.57
N ALA A 330 -11.22 13.43 23.80
CA ALA A 330 -10.43 12.75 24.83
C ALA A 330 -10.09 11.31 24.42
N GLY A 331 -11.08 10.55 23.94
CA GLY A 331 -10.90 9.19 23.48
C GLY A 331 -10.05 9.08 22.21
N GLY A 332 -10.24 10.00 21.28
CA GLY A 332 -9.44 10.09 20.05
C GLY A 332 -7.97 10.36 20.33
N VAL A 333 -7.67 11.41 21.10
CA VAL A 333 -6.28 11.78 21.44
C VAL A 333 -5.59 10.69 22.26
N PHE A 334 -6.26 10.18 23.30
CA PHE A 334 -5.72 9.09 24.11
C PHE A 334 -5.56 7.81 23.29
N GLY A 335 -6.53 7.50 22.41
CA GLY A 335 -6.47 6.35 21.51
C GLY A 335 -5.33 6.43 20.50
N VAL A 336 -5.08 7.61 19.93
CA VAL A 336 -3.93 7.82 19.02
C VAL A 336 -2.61 7.65 19.77
N ALA A 337 -2.46 8.24 20.96
CA ALA A 337 -1.24 8.11 21.75
C ALA A 337 -0.97 6.64 22.13
N LEU A 338 -1.99 5.93 22.60
CA LEU A 338 -1.89 4.51 22.94
C LEU A 338 -1.68 3.63 21.72
N GLY A 339 -2.36 3.92 20.62
CA GLY A 339 -2.21 3.21 19.35
C GLY A 339 -0.81 3.33 18.77
N TYR A 340 -0.22 4.53 18.84
CA TYR A 340 1.15 4.76 18.42
C TYR A 340 2.15 3.98 19.28
N LEU A 341 1.97 3.99 20.61
CA LEU A 341 2.80 3.22 21.53
C LEU A 341 2.72 1.71 21.25
N LEU A 342 1.51 1.17 21.10
CA LEU A 342 1.30 -0.24 20.80
C LEU A 342 1.84 -0.63 19.43
N ALA A 343 1.64 0.21 18.41
CA ALA A 343 2.21 0.01 17.07
C ALA A 343 3.74 -0.09 17.13
N ALA A 344 4.40 0.81 17.87
CA ALA A 344 5.85 0.79 18.05
C ALA A 344 6.32 -0.49 18.79
N LEU A 345 5.62 -0.90 19.84
CA LEU A 345 5.94 -2.14 20.58
C LEU A 345 5.77 -3.40 19.73
N ILE A 346 4.68 -3.49 18.96
CA ILE A 346 4.41 -4.63 18.07
C ILE A 346 5.43 -4.66 16.94
N SER A 347 5.75 -3.51 16.33
CA SER A 347 6.75 -3.42 15.26
C SER A 347 8.16 -3.77 15.73
N ALA A 348 8.50 -3.46 17.00
CA ALA A 348 9.79 -3.86 17.58
C ALA A 348 9.95 -5.39 17.73
N VAL A 349 8.85 -6.12 17.94
CA VAL A 349 8.84 -7.59 17.96
C VAL A 349 8.73 -8.16 16.54
N GLY A 350 7.99 -7.48 15.68
CA GLY A 350 7.64 -7.91 14.33
C GLY A 350 6.54 -8.97 14.30
N ILE A 351 5.72 -8.96 13.28
CA ILE A 351 4.65 -9.95 13.08
C ILE A 351 5.08 -10.93 12.00
N PRO A 352 5.44 -12.20 12.35
CA PRO A 352 5.80 -13.19 11.35
C PRO A 352 4.56 -13.57 10.52
N MET A 353 4.61 -13.30 9.23
CA MET A 353 3.52 -13.58 8.29
C MET A 353 3.92 -14.70 7.35
N PRO A 354 3.04 -15.71 7.13
CA PRO A 354 3.25 -16.68 6.07
C PRO A 354 3.19 -15.99 4.70
N PRO A 355 3.75 -16.62 3.65
CA PRO A 355 3.67 -16.07 2.31
C PRO A 355 2.21 -15.87 1.89
N PRO A 356 1.80 -14.65 1.51
CA PRO A 356 0.47 -14.41 0.99
C PRO A 356 0.32 -15.00 -0.43
N PRO A 357 -0.91 -15.19 -0.92
CA PRO A 357 -1.13 -15.64 -2.29
C PRO A 357 -0.36 -14.78 -3.29
N GLY A 358 0.39 -15.42 -4.19
CA GLY A 358 1.21 -14.74 -5.19
C GLY A 358 2.63 -14.37 -4.75
N MET A 359 3.03 -14.69 -3.50
CA MET A 359 4.42 -14.55 -3.02
C MET A 359 5.01 -15.91 -2.65
N ALA A 360 6.32 -16.07 -2.83
CA ALA A 360 7.02 -17.33 -2.53
C ALA A 360 7.47 -17.41 -1.06
N HIS A 361 7.76 -16.28 -0.45
CA HIS A 361 8.34 -16.20 0.90
C HIS A 361 7.49 -15.38 1.86
N GLY A 362 7.51 -15.76 3.15
CA GLY A 362 6.93 -14.96 4.23
C GLY A 362 7.75 -13.71 4.53
N TYR A 363 7.17 -12.81 5.29
CA TYR A 363 7.82 -11.57 5.70
C TYR A 363 7.49 -11.23 7.16
N THR A 364 8.27 -10.33 7.74
CA THR A 364 7.99 -9.78 9.06
C THR A 364 7.21 -8.48 8.88
N GLY A 365 5.96 -8.46 9.33
CA GLY A 365 5.09 -7.29 9.25
C GLY A 365 5.34 -6.31 10.37
N GLU A 366 5.16 -5.03 10.07
CA GLU A 366 5.22 -3.91 11.01
C GLU A 366 3.94 -3.07 10.91
N ILE A 367 3.73 -2.17 11.84
CA ILE A 367 2.57 -1.29 11.86
C ILE A 367 3.04 0.14 11.64
N LEU A 368 2.69 0.72 10.48
CA LEU A 368 3.02 2.09 10.11
C LEU A 368 1.89 3.03 10.47
N VAL A 369 2.06 3.82 11.54
CA VAL A 369 1.09 4.86 11.90
C VAL A 369 1.50 6.17 11.24
N SER A 370 0.88 6.46 10.09
CA SER A 370 1.07 7.71 9.36
C SER A 370 0.22 8.84 9.97
N LEU A 371 0.64 10.10 9.76
CA LEU A 371 -0.15 11.27 10.18
C LEU A 371 -1.56 11.30 9.55
N PRO A 372 -1.75 11.02 8.25
CA PRO A 372 -3.09 10.91 7.67
C PRO A 372 -3.96 9.87 8.36
N LEU A 373 -3.43 8.68 8.65
CA LEU A 373 -4.16 7.62 9.35
C LEU A 373 -4.57 8.05 10.77
N ALA A 374 -3.69 8.75 11.50
CA ALA A 374 -3.98 9.29 12.82
C ALA A 374 -5.09 10.35 12.79
N LEU A 375 -5.07 11.24 11.78
CA LEU A 375 -6.13 12.23 11.57
C LEU A 375 -7.47 11.56 11.22
N ASP A 376 -7.45 10.56 10.35
CA ASP A 376 -8.65 9.77 10.02
C ASP A 376 -9.24 9.08 11.26
N ALA A 377 -8.40 8.57 12.15
CA ALA A 377 -8.83 7.97 13.41
C ALA A 377 -9.52 8.97 14.35
N ILE A 378 -8.99 10.19 14.45
CA ILE A 378 -9.61 11.29 15.23
C ILE A 378 -10.94 11.71 14.61
N VAL A 379 -11.00 11.86 13.29
CA VAL A 379 -12.25 12.18 12.57
C VAL A 379 -13.28 11.08 12.78
N LEU A 380 -12.89 9.81 12.73
CA LEU A 380 -13.76 8.68 13.03
C LEU A 380 -14.30 8.76 14.47
N ALA A 381 -13.45 9.02 15.46
CA ALA A 381 -13.85 9.16 16.85
C ALA A 381 -14.86 10.30 17.04
N LEU A 382 -14.59 11.47 16.46
CA LEU A 382 -15.47 12.64 16.56
C LEU A 382 -16.82 12.42 15.87
N THR A 383 -16.80 11.88 14.65
CA THR A 383 -18.03 11.64 13.88
C THR A 383 -18.91 10.59 14.56
N THR A 384 -18.34 9.49 15.04
CA THR A 384 -19.09 8.42 15.70
C THR A 384 -19.64 8.86 17.05
N THR A 385 -18.88 9.60 17.87
CA THR A 385 -19.38 10.10 19.16
C THR A 385 -20.44 11.17 18.99
N LEU A 386 -20.32 12.04 17.98
CA LEU A 386 -21.32 13.04 17.66
C LEU A 386 -22.64 12.37 17.21
N LEU A 387 -22.56 11.40 16.29
CA LEU A 387 -23.73 10.63 15.84
C LEU A 387 -24.38 9.86 16.99
N ALA A 388 -23.58 9.23 17.85
CA ALA A 388 -24.04 8.50 19.02
C ALA A 388 -24.81 9.38 20.00
N SER A 389 -24.41 10.64 20.10
CA SER A 389 -24.99 11.63 21.04
C SER A 389 -26.30 12.24 20.55
N LEU A 390 -26.59 12.18 19.24
CA LEU A 390 -27.78 12.83 18.65
C LEU A 390 -29.10 12.32 19.27
N MET A 391 -29.30 11.00 19.33
CA MET A 391 -30.52 10.41 19.81
C MET A 391 -30.77 10.65 21.32
N PRO A 392 -29.79 10.43 22.22
CA PRO A 392 -29.91 10.79 23.63
C PRO A 392 -30.14 12.30 23.86
N ALA A 393 -29.41 13.16 23.17
CA ALA A 393 -29.57 14.60 23.27
C ALA A 393 -30.96 15.09 22.83
N TRP A 394 -31.48 14.51 21.73
CA TRP A 394 -32.82 14.81 21.26
C TRP A 394 -33.89 14.37 22.27
N ARG A 395 -33.77 13.17 22.84
CA ARG A 395 -34.69 12.67 23.89
C ARG A 395 -34.63 13.57 25.13
N ALA A 396 -33.44 13.95 25.59
CA ALA A 396 -33.27 14.85 26.74
C ALA A 396 -33.94 16.23 26.50
N SER A 397 -33.81 16.78 25.29
CA SER A 397 -34.34 18.09 24.95
C SER A 397 -35.86 18.14 24.82
N ARG A 398 -36.53 16.99 24.61
CA ARG A 398 -38.00 16.88 24.47
C ARG A 398 -38.66 16.25 25.68
N MET A 399 -37.99 16.19 26.81
CA MET A 399 -38.55 15.60 28.04
C MET A 399 -39.71 16.42 28.57
N ASN A 400 -40.78 15.74 28.97
CA ASN A 400 -41.94 16.38 29.60
C ASN A 400 -41.61 16.80 31.04
N ILE A 401 -41.79 18.08 31.35
CA ILE A 401 -41.42 18.67 32.65
C ILE A 401 -42.18 17.99 33.79
N VAL A 402 -43.47 17.68 33.58
CA VAL A 402 -44.33 17.06 34.60
C VAL A 402 -43.86 15.65 34.96
N ASP A 403 -43.52 14.85 33.92
CA ASP A 403 -43.04 13.47 34.10
C ASP A 403 -41.66 13.44 34.74
N ALA A 404 -40.80 14.36 34.32
CA ALA A 404 -39.43 14.52 34.86
C ALA A 404 -39.37 14.86 36.36
N LEU A 405 -40.34 15.65 36.85
CA LEU A 405 -40.44 16.05 38.26
C LEU A 405 -41.17 14.99 39.13
N ARG A 406 -42.02 14.13 38.52
CA ARG A 406 -42.71 13.05 39.23
C ARG A 406 -41.88 11.79 39.44
N CYS A 407 -40.78 11.59 38.73
CA CYS A 407 -39.87 10.42 38.85
C CYS A 407 -39.18 10.31 40.23
N ASN A 408 -39.48 11.15 41.20
CA ASN A 408 -38.88 11.14 42.55
C ASN A 408 -39.88 10.72 43.66
N GLN A 409 -40.99 10.11 43.30
CA GLN A 409 -41.88 9.47 44.27
C GLN A 409 -41.89 7.90 44.03
#